data_b28bf2715da6585b791fd12a75882de8
#
_entry.id   b28bf2715da6585b791fd12a75882de8
#
_cell.length_a   1.000
_cell.length_b   1.000
_cell.length_c   1.000
_cell.angle_alpha   90.00
_cell.angle_beta   90.00
_cell.angle_gamma   90.00
#
_symmetry.space_group_name_H-M   'P 1'
#
loop_
_entity.id
_entity.type
_entity.pdbx_description
1 polymer ?
#
loop_
_entity_poly.entity_id
_entity_poly.type
_entity_poly.pdbx_seq_one_letter_code
_entity_poly.pdbx_strand_id
1 'polypeptide(L)'
;MKEAGFFLVVRFWIAPGGEEQVMRWMDGGHIAEVMRQPGFVWVKRLRMAEPDATGWSAHAMIYGIETRAHYDQYMGNHALHAKFANERAPFATKLRIERFAGEVDFSK
;
A
#
# COMPACT_ATOMS: atom_id res chain seq x y z
N MET A 1 -7.26 1.01 21.73
CA MET A 1 -6.69 1.02 20.36
C MET A 1 -5.19 0.85 20.46
N LYS A 2 -4.63 -0.05 19.66
CA LYS A 2 -3.19 -0.23 19.62
C LYS A 2 -2.52 0.86 18.81
N GLU A 3 -1.36 1.29 19.26
CA GLU A 3 -0.58 2.26 18.51
C GLU A 3 0.24 1.58 17.43
N ALA A 4 0.47 2.30 16.35
CA ALA A 4 1.34 1.86 15.29
C ALA A 4 2.73 2.45 15.54
N GLY A 5 3.71 1.59 15.79
CA GLY A 5 5.10 1.99 16.00
C GLY A 5 5.95 1.91 14.74
N PHE A 6 5.37 1.41 13.65
CA PHE A 6 6.07 1.20 12.39
C PHE A 6 5.13 1.52 11.24
N PHE A 7 5.61 2.24 10.21
CA PHE A 7 4.77 2.60 9.07
C PHE A 7 5.33 1.99 7.79
N LEU A 8 4.43 1.45 6.99
CA LEU A 8 4.72 1.06 5.60
C LEU A 8 4.02 2.05 4.69
N VAL A 9 4.77 2.67 3.79
CA VAL A 9 4.22 3.60 2.80
C VAL A 9 4.37 2.99 1.42
N VAL A 10 3.25 2.85 0.72
CA VAL A 10 3.22 2.33 -0.64
C VAL A 10 2.78 3.47 -1.55
N ARG A 11 3.74 4.09 -2.23
CA ARG A 11 3.42 5.09 -3.24
C ARG A 11 3.06 4.39 -4.53
N PHE A 12 2.06 4.90 -5.22
CA PHE A 12 1.69 4.31 -6.51
C PHE A 12 1.18 5.37 -7.47
N TRP A 13 1.41 5.11 -8.75
CA TRP A 13 1.01 5.98 -9.84
C TRP A 13 0.19 5.17 -10.80
N ILE A 14 -0.89 5.78 -11.29
CA ILE A 14 -1.82 5.11 -12.19
C ILE A 14 -1.85 5.86 -13.52
N ALA A 15 -1.63 5.14 -14.62
CA ALA A 15 -1.70 5.69 -15.96
C ALA A 15 -3.11 6.19 -16.27
N PRO A 16 -3.24 7.21 -17.16
CA PRO A 16 -4.56 7.62 -17.64
C PRO A 16 -5.33 6.41 -18.18
N GLY A 17 -6.60 6.30 -17.75
CA GLY A 17 -7.45 5.17 -18.14
C GLY A 17 -7.34 3.95 -17.26
N GLY A 18 -6.40 3.91 -16.30
CA GLY A 18 -6.24 2.76 -15.40
C GLY A 18 -6.90 2.92 -14.04
N GLU A 19 -7.39 4.11 -13.72
CA GLU A 19 -7.84 4.41 -12.36
C GLU A 19 -8.99 3.53 -11.89
N GLU A 20 -10.00 3.32 -12.73
CA GLU A 20 -11.15 2.54 -12.33
C GLU A 20 -10.75 1.10 -11.97
N GLN A 21 -9.93 0.48 -12.80
CA GLN A 21 -9.50 -0.90 -12.59
C GLN A 21 -8.65 -1.04 -11.34
N VAL A 22 -7.68 -0.15 -11.16
CA VAL A 22 -6.79 -0.19 -10.00
C VAL A 22 -7.56 0.05 -8.71
N MET A 23 -8.43 1.07 -8.69
CA MET A 23 -9.20 1.39 -7.48
C MET A 23 -10.22 0.31 -7.15
N ARG A 24 -10.80 -0.32 -8.15
CA ARG A 24 -11.71 -1.45 -7.92
C ARG A 24 -10.99 -2.61 -7.24
N TRP A 25 -9.78 -2.89 -7.66
CA TRP A 25 -8.97 -3.93 -7.03
C TRP A 25 -8.62 -3.57 -5.59
N MET A 26 -8.15 -2.35 -5.37
CA MET A 26 -7.77 -1.89 -4.02
C MET A 26 -8.97 -1.90 -3.07
N ASP A 27 -10.05 -1.24 -3.47
CA ASP A 27 -11.22 -1.08 -2.61
C ASP A 27 -12.07 -2.34 -2.52
N GLY A 28 -11.96 -3.21 -3.52
CA GLY A 28 -12.74 -4.43 -3.60
C GLY A 28 -12.19 -5.61 -2.82
N GLY A 29 -11.07 -5.46 -2.11
CA GLY A 29 -10.57 -6.54 -1.28
C GLY A 29 -9.09 -6.50 -0.94
N HIS A 30 -8.26 -5.88 -1.78
CA HIS A 30 -6.81 -5.87 -1.53
C HIS A 30 -6.44 -5.19 -0.22
N ILE A 31 -6.94 -3.98 -0.02
CA ILE A 31 -6.64 -3.22 1.21
C ILE A 31 -7.14 -3.99 2.44
N ALA A 32 -8.35 -4.54 2.36
CA ALA A 32 -8.92 -5.31 3.46
C ALA A 32 -8.07 -6.55 3.78
N GLU A 33 -7.54 -7.21 2.75
CA GLU A 33 -6.69 -8.38 2.94
C GLU A 33 -5.37 -8.02 3.61
N VAL A 34 -4.76 -6.91 3.23
CA VAL A 34 -3.55 -6.40 3.90
C VAL A 34 -3.86 -6.10 5.36
N MET A 35 -4.98 -5.46 5.63
CA MET A 35 -5.35 -5.10 7.00
C MET A 35 -5.66 -6.28 7.90
N ARG A 36 -5.93 -7.47 7.34
CA ARG A 36 -6.11 -8.69 8.13
C ARG A 36 -4.79 -9.32 8.56
N GLN A 37 -3.66 -8.83 8.07
CA GLN A 37 -2.36 -9.38 8.44
C GLN A 37 -2.01 -9.03 9.89
N PRO A 38 -1.28 -9.90 10.61
CA PRO A 38 -0.94 -9.65 12.01
C PRO A 38 -0.23 -8.30 12.18
N GLY A 39 -0.67 -7.55 13.18
CA GLY A 39 -0.05 -6.29 13.56
C GLY A 39 -0.47 -5.07 12.77
N PHE A 40 -1.27 -5.21 11.70
CA PHE A 40 -1.77 -4.06 10.97
C PHE A 40 -2.89 -3.39 11.76
N VAL A 41 -2.75 -2.09 12.03
CA VAL A 41 -3.61 -1.34 12.97
C VAL A 41 -4.59 -0.43 12.24
N TRP A 42 -4.10 0.35 11.28
CA TRP A 42 -4.92 1.28 10.51
C TRP A 42 -4.29 1.50 9.14
N VAL A 43 -5.09 2.06 8.24
CA VAL A 43 -4.63 2.42 6.91
C VAL A 43 -5.26 3.73 6.48
N LYS A 44 -4.50 4.53 5.73
CA LYS A 44 -4.98 5.75 5.08
C LYS A 44 -4.49 5.77 3.65
N ARG A 45 -5.32 6.29 2.76
CA ARG A 45 -4.92 6.53 1.38
C ARG A 45 -4.91 8.03 1.14
N LEU A 46 -3.84 8.50 0.51
CA LEU A 46 -3.71 9.88 0.10
C LEU A 46 -3.79 9.97 -1.42
N ARG A 47 -4.43 11.02 -1.91
CA ARG A 47 -4.22 11.48 -3.28
C ARG A 47 -3.22 12.63 -3.17
N MET A 48 -2.14 12.58 -3.93
CA MET A 48 -1.14 13.63 -3.90
C MET A 48 -1.76 14.96 -4.35
N ALA A 49 -1.39 16.05 -3.66
CA ALA A 49 -1.92 17.37 -3.96
C ALA A 49 -1.42 17.88 -5.32
N GLU A 50 -0.21 17.50 -5.70
CA GLU A 50 0.39 17.92 -6.97
C GLU A 50 0.32 16.78 -7.97
N PRO A 51 0.01 17.09 -9.25
CA PRO A 51 0.02 16.06 -10.29
C PRO A 51 1.45 15.57 -10.53
N ASP A 52 1.59 14.33 -10.93
CA ASP A 52 2.88 13.79 -11.34
C ASP A 52 3.30 14.42 -12.67
N ALA A 53 4.61 14.60 -12.85
CA ALA A 53 5.16 15.20 -14.07
C ALA A 53 4.84 14.40 -15.34
N THR A 54 4.58 13.10 -15.19
CA THR A 54 4.23 12.21 -16.32
C THR A 54 2.75 12.27 -16.69
N GLY A 55 1.92 12.94 -15.89
CA GLY A 55 0.46 12.95 -16.07
C GLY A 55 -0.24 11.76 -15.45
N TRP A 56 0.48 10.84 -14.80
CA TRP A 56 -0.12 9.75 -14.06
C TRP A 56 -0.63 10.26 -12.71
N SER A 57 -1.77 9.75 -12.25
CA SER A 57 -2.28 10.14 -10.94
C SER A 57 -1.43 9.50 -9.85
N ALA A 58 -1.07 10.29 -8.84
CA ALA A 58 -0.18 9.87 -7.77
C ALA A 58 -0.93 9.71 -6.46
N HIS A 59 -0.65 8.61 -5.77
CA HIS A 59 -1.32 8.24 -4.52
C HIS A 59 -0.31 7.64 -3.55
N ALA A 60 -0.74 7.49 -2.31
CA ALA A 60 0.03 6.76 -1.31
C ALA A 60 -0.90 6.03 -0.35
N MET A 61 -0.59 4.76 -0.06
CA MET A 61 -1.18 4.04 1.06
C MET A 61 -0.23 4.15 2.22
N ILE A 62 -0.75 4.47 3.40
CA ILE A 62 0.03 4.50 4.63
C ILE A 62 -0.58 3.49 5.58
N TYR A 63 0.18 2.45 5.91
CA TYR A 63 -0.24 1.42 6.85
C TYR A 63 0.47 1.62 8.17
N GLY A 64 -0.29 1.73 9.25
CA GLY A 64 0.25 1.71 10.60
C GLY A 64 0.34 0.26 11.07
N ILE A 65 1.52 -0.14 11.52
CA ILE A 65 1.82 -1.50 11.95
C ILE A 65 2.34 -1.42 13.38
N GLU A 66 1.99 -2.40 14.24
CA GLU A 66 2.38 -2.37 15.64
C GLU A 66 3.90 -2.32 15.81
N THR A 67 4.63 -3.23 15.13
CA THR A 67 6.07 -3.37 15.31
C THR A 67 6.75 -3.70 14.00
N ARG A 68 8.07 -3.51 13.97
CA ARG A 68 8.88 -3.94 12.84
C ARG A 68 8.81 -5.45 12.63
N ALA A 69 8.71 -6.23 13.71
CA ALA A 69 8.61 -7.69 13.59
C ALA A 69 7.37 -8.10 12.80
N HIS A 70 6.25 -7.43 13.01
CA HIS A 70 5.05 -7.67 12.22
C HIS A 70 5.25 -7.29 10.75
N TYR A 71 5.94 -6.18 10.49
CA TYR A 71 6.29 -5.79 9.13
C TYR A 71 7.15 -6.86 8.46
N ASP A 72 8.18 -7.35 9.15
CA ASP A 72 9.08 -8.39 8.61
C ASP A 72 8.29 -9.68 8.31
N GLN A 73 7.36 -10.03 9.19
CA GLN A 73 6.49 -11.19 8.98
C GLN A 73 5.64 -11.02 7.71
N TYR A 74 5.06 -9.84 7.54
CA TYR A 74 4.27 -9.52 6.35
C TYR A 74 5.13 -9.58 5.08
N MET A 75 6.30 -8.96 5.09
CA MET A 75 7.19 -8.96 3.93
C MET A 75 7.74 -10.35 3.62
N GLY A 76 7.86 -11.20 4.62
CA GLY A 76 8.32 -12.59 4.46
C GLY A 76 7.24 -13.55 3.97
N ASN A 77 6.00 -13.11 3.88
CA ASN A 77 4.91 -13.94 3.39
C ASN A 77 4.90 -13.94 1.86
N HIS A 78 5.79 -14.73 1.27
CA HIS A 78 5.99 -14.76 -0.17
C HIS A 78 4.77 -15.23 -0.95
N ALA A 79 4.02 -16.16 -0.41
CA ALA A 79 2.79 -16.64 -1.05
C ALA A 79 1.75 -15.53 -1.19
N LEU A 80 1.61 -14.70 -0.15
CA LEU A 80 0.69 -13.58 -0.17
C LEU A 80 1.10 -12.55 -1.23
N HIS A 81 2.38 -12.21 -1.28
CA HIS A 81 2.88 -11.23 -2.26
C HIS A 81 2.79 -11.76 -3.69
N ALA A 82 3.00 -13.05 -3.90
CA ALA A 82 2.81 -13.68 -5.21
C ALA A 82 1.34 -13.59 -5.64
N LYS A 83 0.42 -13.81 -4.71
CA LYS A 83 -1.02 -13.67 -4.97
C LYS A 83 -1.35 -12.25 -5.41
N PHE A 84 -0.83 -11.24 -4.69
CA PHE A 84 -1.06 -9.84 -5.04
C PHE A 84 -0.48 -9.51 -6.42
N ALA A 85 0.71 -10.00 -6.73
CA ALA A 85 1.32 -9.78 -8.04
C ALA A 85 0.47 -10.39 -9.16
N ASN A 86 -0.06 -11.58 -8.95
CA ASN A 86 -0.94 -12.23 -9.91
C ASN A 86 -2.23 -11.42 -10.13
N GLU A 87 -2.78 -10.87 -9.04
CA GLU A 87 -3.98 -10.03 -9.12
C GLU A 87 -3.72 -8.74 -9.92
N ARG A 88 -2.51 -8.17 -9.80
CA ARG A 88 -2.14 -6.93 -10.50
C ARG A 88 -1.74 -7.17 -11.96
N ALA A 89 -1.44 -8.40 -12.35
CA ALA A 89 -0.94 -8.70 -13.69
C ALA A 89 -1.77 -8.09 -14.83
N PRO A 90 -3.12 -8.11 -14.78
CA PRO A 90 -3.93 -7.55 -15.86
C PRO A 90 -3.74 -6.04 -16.08
N PHE A 91 -3.27 -5.30 -15.08
CA PHE A 91 -3.07 -3.85 -15.19
C PHE A 91 -1.66 -3.42 -14.78
N ALA A 92 -0.69 -4.33 -14.82
CA ALA A 92 0.67 -4.06 -14.35
C ALA A 92 1.33 -2.92 -15.14
N THR A 93 1.03 -2.76 -16.43
CA THR A 93 1.60 -1.68 -17.25
C THR A 93 0.99 -0.31 -16.95
N LYS A 94 -0.12 -0.27 -16.24
CA LYS A 94 -0.82 0.98 -15.87
C LYS A 94 -0.56 1.39 -14.44
N LEU A 95 0.31 0.70 -13.73
CA LEU A 95 0.55 0.91 -12.31
C LEU A 95 2.05 0.86 -12.02
N ARG A 96 2.55 1.89 -11.35
CA ARG A 96 3.90 1.89 -10.78
C ARG A 96 3.78 1.90 -9.27
N ILE A 97 4.62 1.15 -8.60
CA ILE A 97 4.61 1.04 -7.13
C ILE A 97 6.01 1.24 -6.61
N GLU A 98 6.11 2.01 -5.53
CA GLU A 98 7.34 2.23 -4.80
C GLU A 98 7.04 2.13 -3.30
N ARG A 99 7.86 1.41 -2.56
CA ARG A 99 7.62 1.17 -1.14
C ARG A 99 8.78 1.66 -0.31
N PHE A 100 8.46 2.18 0.86
CA PHE A 100 9.45 2.40 1.91
C PHE A 100 8.78 2.22 3.26
N ALA A 101 9.57 2.01 4.30
CA ALA A 101 9.05 1.74 5.64
C ALA A 101 10.03 2.26 6.67
N GLY A 102 9.53 2.52 7.87
CA GLY A 102 10.36 3.02 8.95
C GLY A 102 9.67 2.97 10.29
N GLU A 103 10.49 3.09 11.33
CA GLU A 103 10.00 3.16 12.69
C GLU A 103 9.55 4.58 13.02
N VAL A 104 8.51 4.69 13.82
CA VAL A 104 8.10 5.98 14.36
C VAL A 104 9.09 6.36 15.45
N ASP A 105 9.90 7.38 15.20
CA ASP A 105 10.92 7.84 16.15
C ASP A 105 10.52 9.12 16.85
N PHE A 106 9.39 9.72 16.48
CA PHE A 106 8.81 10.89 17.15
C PHE A 106 7.31 10.89 16.94
N SER A 107 6.58 11.10 18.01
CA SER A 107 5.13 11.18 17.96
C SER A 107 4.66 12.25 18.93
N LYS A 108 3.65 13.02 18.53
CA LYS A 108 3.16 14.11 19.37
C LYS A 108 1.62 14.12 19.41
#